data_9f351b24b7c00e81dcac381b2e6feee2
#
_entry.id   9f351b24b7c00e81dcac381b2e6feee2
#
_cell.length_a   1.000
_cell.length_b   1.000
_cell.length_c   1.000
_cell.angle_alpha   90.00
_cell.angle_beta   90.00
_cell.angle_gamma   90.00
#
_symmetry.space_group_name_H-M   'P 1'
#
loop_
_entity.id
_entity.type
_entity.pdbx_description
1 polymer ?
#
loop_
_entity_poly.entity_id
_entity_poly.type
_entity_poly.pdbx_seq_one_letter_code
_entity_poly.pdbx_strand_id
1 'polypeptide(L)'
;HEDLYLQRKYNDALAWSFGKVCSLEYAGSVSTLLDTNILAPATWSAHELGHAVGMSHDEQYCQCRGRPNCIMGSGRTGFSNCSYISFFKHISSGATCLNNIPGLGYVLKRCGNKIVEDNEECDCGSTEECQKDRCCQSNCKLQPGANCSIGLCCHDCRFRPSGYVCRQEGNECDLAEYCDGNSSSCPNDVYKQDGTPCKYEGRCFRKGCRSRYMQCQSIFGPDAMEAPSECYDAVNLIGDQFGNCEITGIRNFKKCESANSICGRLQCINVETIPDLPEHTTIISTHLQAENLMCWGTGYHLSMKPMGIPDLGMINDGTSCGEGRVCFKKNCVNSSVLQFDCLPEKCNTRGVCNNRKNCHCMYGWAPPFCEEVGYGGSIDSGPPGLLRGAIPSSIWVVSIIMFRLILLILSVVFVFFRQVIGNHLKPKQEKMPLSKAKTEQEESKTKTVQEESKTKTGQEESEAKTGQEESKAKTGQEESKANIESKRPKAKSVKKQKK
;
A
#
# COMPACT_ATOMS: atom_id res chain seq x y z
N HIS A 1 -7.94 -4.08 31.55
CA HIS A 1 -9.29 -4.60 31.37
C HIS A 1 -9.25 -6.13 31.44
N GLU A 2 -9.67 -6.72 32.54
CA GLU A 2 -9.98 -8.13 32.58
C GLU A 2 -11.37 -8.32 31.99
N ASP A 3 -11.45 -8.98 30.84
CA ASP A 3 -12.72 -9.36 30.24
C ASP A 3 -13.35 -10.48 31.06
N LEU A 4 -14.34 -10.14 31.85
CA LEU A 4 -15.14 -11.12 32.58
C LEU A 4 -16.13 -11.79 31.63
N TYR A 5 -15.80 -13.00 31.19
CA TYR A 5 -16.71 -13.85 30.40
C TYR A 5 -17.82 -14.39 31.26
N LEU A 6 -18.97 -13.73 31.29
CA LEU A 6 -20.18 -14.22 31.95
C LEU A 6 -21.10 -14.91 30.94
N GLN A 7 -21.31 -16.21 31.08
CA GLN A 7 -22.26 -17.00 30.27
C GLN A 7 -23.74 -16.70 30.58
N ARG A 8 -24.03 -15.74 31.46
CA ARG A 8 -25.39 -15.36 31.83
C ARG A 8 -25.61 -13.88 31.59
N LYS A 9 -26.84 -13.52 31.20
CA LYS A 9 -27.27 -12.12 31.13
C LYS A 9 -27.10 -11.47 32.51
N TYR A 10 -26.47 -10.30 32.52
CA TYR A 10 -26.36 -9.49 33.74
C TYR A 10 -27.57 -8.57 33.79
N ASN A 11 -28.46 -8.77 34.78
CA ASN A 11 -29.72 -8.03 34.95
C ASN A 11 -30.54 -7.89 33.64
N ASP A 12 -30.68 -8.99 32.88
CA ASP A 12 -31.33 -9.03 31.56
C ASP A 12 -30.68 -8.15 30.44
N ALA A 13 -29.61 -7.46 30.74
CA ALA A 13 -28.85 -6.72 29.71
C ALA A 13 -27.85 -7.65 28.99
N LEU A 14 -27.65 -7.39 27.70
CA LEU A 14 -26.65 -8.09 26.88
C LEU A 14 -25.25 -7.54 27.13
N ALA A 15 -25.15 -6.26 27.48
CA ALA A 15 -23.93 -5.59 27.86
C ALA A 15 -24.26 -4.39 28.78
N TRP A 16 -23.28 -3.95 29.55
CA TRP A 16 -23.41 -2.82 30.47
C TRP A 16 -22.09 -2.12 30.70
N SER A 17 -22.09 -0.79 30.65
CA SER A 17 -20.94 0.06 31.02
C SER A 17 -21.19 0.67 32.39
N PHE A 18 -20.23 0.54 33.30
CA PHE A 18 -20.34 1.04 34.68
C PHE A 18 -20.09 2.54 34.81
N GLY A 19 -19.43 3.15 33.82
CA GLY A 19 -19.12 4.58 33.83
C GLY A 19 -18.11 4.97 32.77
N LYS A 20 -17.62 6.19 32.89
CA LYS A 20 -16.67 6.75 31.90
C LYS A 20 -15.24 6.40 32.27
N VAL A 21 -14.40 6.25 31.26
CA VAL A 21 -12.95 6.10 31.43
C VAL A 21 -12.39 7.25 32.30
N CYS A 22 -11.27 7.00 32.95
CA CYS A 22 -10.64 7.87 33.96
C CYS A 22 -11.40 7.97 35.29
N SER A 23 -12.45 7.18 35.51
CA SER A 23 -13.02 6.96 36.81
C SER A 23 -12.25 5.84 37.54
N LEU A 24 -11.81 6.08 38.76
CA LEU A 24 -11.07 5.08 39.54
C LEU A 24 -11.95 3.89 39.95
N GLU A 25 -13.27 4.09 40.08
CA GLU A 25 -14.18 3.10 40.61
C GLU A 25 -15.07 2.45 39.55
N TYR A 26 -15.34 3.13 38.43
CA TYR A 26 -16.39 2.76 37.49
C TYR A 26 -15.93 2.65 36.02
N ALA A 27 -14.63 2.58 35.75
CA ALA A 27 -14.09 2.50 34.40
C ALA A 27 -14.10 1.06 33.84
N GLY A 28 -15.25 0.42 33.81
CA GLY A 28 -15.40 -0.95 33.35
C GLY A 28 -16.67 -1.18 32.54
N SER A 29 -16.67 -2.23 31.74
CA SER A 29 -17.85 -2.70 31.02
C SER A 29 -17.93 -4.22 31.08
N VAL A 30 -19.15 -4.77 31.02
CA VAL A 30 -19.42 -6.20 30.96
C VAL A 30 -20.25 -6.47 29.71
N SER A 31 -19.82 -7.45 28.91
CA SER A 31 -20.58 -7.92 27.75
C SER A 31 -20.81 -9.41 27.82
N THR A 32 -22.03 -9.85 27.48
CA THR A 32 -22.42 -11.26 27.49
C THR A 32 -22.19 -11.87 26.11
N LEU A 33 -21.45 -12.97 26.06
CA LEU A 33 -21.26 -13.76 24.84
C LEU A 33 -22.33 -14.86 24.79
N LEU A 34 -23.43 -14.61 24.11
CA LEU A 34 -24.56 -15.56 24.00
C LEU A 34 -24.61 -16.30 22.66
N ASP A 35 -23.85 -15.89 21.69
CA ASP A 35 -23.96 -16.36 20.31
C ASP A 35 -22.59 -16.78 19.75
N THR A 36 -22.62 -17.75 18.87
CA THR A 36 -21.47 -18.14 18.03
C THR A 36 -21.18 -17.10 16.95
N ASN A 37 -22.11 -16.20 16.67
CA ASN A 37 -21.93 -15.09 15.75
C ASN A 37 -21.20 -13.93 16.43
N ILE A 38 -19.92 -13.78 16.15
CA ILE A 38 -19.03 -12.78 16.75
C ILE A 38 -19.45 -11.31 16.49
N LEU A 39 -20.27 -11.05 15.45
CA LEU A 39 -20.68 -9.69 15.10
C LEU A 39 -21.61 -9.05 16.11
N ALA A 40 -22.52 -9.81 16.70
CA ALA A 40 -23.45 -9.28 17.70
C ALA A 40 -22.74 -8.90 19.01
N PRO A 41 -21.96 -9.79 19.65
CA PRO A 41 -21.15 -9.41 20.80
C PRO A 41 -20.18 -8.26 20.56
N ALA A 42 -19.55 -8.22 19.38
CA ALA A 42 -18.66 -7.11 19.00
C ALA A 42 -19.40 -5.77 18.93
N THR A 43 -20.63 -5.76 18.40
CA THR A 43 -21.46 -4.55 18.34
C THR A 43 -21.83 -4.07 19.76
N TRP A 44 -22.24 -4.98 20.65
CA TRP A 44 -22.57 -4.64 22.03
C TRP A 44 -21.36 -4.14 22.79
N SER A 45 -20.22 -4.80 22.65
CA SER A 45 -18.97 -4.34 23.27
C SER A 45 -18.54 -2.97 22.75
N ALA A 46 -18.70 -2.69 21.45
CA ALA A 46 -18.42 -1.39 20.86
C ALA A 46 -19.40 -0.31 21.36
N HIS A 47 -20.67 -0.64 21.61
CA HIS A 47 -21.66 0.24 22.20
C HIS A 47 -21.26 0.64 23.62
N GLU A 48 -20.94 -0.34 24.46
CA GLU A 48 -20.52 -0.09 25.84
C GLU A 48 -19.20 0.65 25.94
N LEU A 49 -18.27 0.37 25.03
CA LEU A 49 -17.04 1.16 24.90
C LEU A 49 -17.36 2.62 24.53
N GLY A 50 -18.35 2.84 23.68
CA GLY A 50 -18.85 4.18 23.38
C GLY A 50 -19.28 4.93 24.64
N HIS A 51 -20.07 4.29 25.52
CA HIS A 51 -20.45 4.86 26.81
C HIS A 51 -19.23 5.13 27.68
N ALA A 52 -18.31 4.19 27.77
CA ALA A 52 -17.09 4.34 28.54
C ALA A 52 -16.27 5.56 28.11
N VAL A 53 -16.20 5.86 26.80
CA VAL A 53 -15.51 7.06 26.29
C VAL A 53 -16.39 8.32 26.21
N GLY A 54 -17.56 8.29 26.85
CA GLY A 54 -18.41 9.45 27.07
C GLY A 54 -19.50 9.70 26.03
N MET A 55 -19.75 8.74 25.11
CA MET A 55 -20.84 8.84 24.15
C MET A 55 -22.18 8.52 24.84
N SER A 56 -23.22 9.30 24.50
CA SER A 56 -24.59 9.04 24.89
C SER A 56 -25.32 8.27 23.79
N HIS A 57 -26.48 7.70 24.10
CA HIS A 57 -27.36 7.13 23.07
C HIS A 57 -27.73 8.15 22.00
N ASP A 58 -27.91 7.66 20.80
CA ASP A 58 -28.34 8.50 19.67
C ASP A 58 -29.80 8.88 19.78
N GLU A 59 -30.08 10.17 19.69
CA GLU A 59 -31.42 10.73 19.57
C GLU A 59 -31.90 10.74 18.11
N GLN A 60 -33.20 11.01 17.89
CA GLN A 60 -33.78 10.96 16.53
C GLN A 60 -33.17 11.95 15.53
N TYR A 61 -32.54 13.02 16.03
CA TYR A 61 -31.87 14.03 15.19
C TYR A 61 -30.40 13.67 14.87
N CYS A 62 -29.88 12.60 15.48
CA CYS A 62 -28.52 12.16 15.22
C CYS A 62 -28.39 11.53 13.84
N GLN A 63 -27.35 11.88 13.12
CA GLN A 63 -27.15 11.44 11.74
C GLN A 63 -26.07 10.37 11.64
N CYS A 64 -26.42 9.29 10.97
CA CYS A 64 -25.53 8.19 10.61
C CYS A 64 -25.27 8.24 9.11
N ARG A 65 -24.05 8.56 8.70
CA ARG A 65 -23.70 8.73 7.29
C ARG A 65 -24.08 7.49 6.45
N GLY A 66 -25.05 7.65 5.55
CA GLY A 66 -25.52 6.61 4.63
C GLY A 66 -26.18 5.38 5.29
N ARG A 67 -26.54 5.44 6.58
CA ARG A 67 -27.12 4.34 7.36
C ARG A 67 -28.34 4.81 8.16
N PRO A 68 -29.32 3.93 8.39
CA PRO A 68 -30.50 4.32 9.18
C PRO A 68 -30.17 4.52 10.67
N ASN A 69 -29.21 3.77 11.23
CA ASN A 69 -28.84 3.81 12.65
C ASN A 69 -27.35 3.50 12.86
N CYS A 70 -26.77 4.08 13.91
CA CYS A 70 -25.40 3.85 14.37
C CYS A 70 -25.31 3.01 15.65
N ILE A 71 -24.09 2.68 16.08
CA ILE A 71 -23.80 1.80 17.24
C ILE A 71 -24.44 2.30 18.52
N MET A 72 -24.43 3.62 18.80
CA MET A 72 -25.05 4.19 20.01
C MET A 72 -26.57 4.26 19.93
N GLY A 73 -27.18 3.86 18.83
CA GLY A 73 -28.60 3.58 18.65
C GLY A 73 -28.87 2.10 18.47
N SER A 74 -29.66 1.74 17.44
CA SER A 74 -29.99 0.34 17.12
C SER A 74 -29.16 -0.21 15.95
N GLY A 75 -28.13 0.50 15.50
CA GLY A 75 -27.26 0.11 14.38
C GLY A 75 -26.14 -0.84 14.80
N ARG A 76 -25.51 -1.43 13.81
CA ARG A 76 -24.42 -2.42 14.04
C ARG A 76 -23.03 -1.93 13.69
N THR A 77 -22.93 -0.76 13.05
CA THR A 77 -21.64 -0.25 12.56
C THR A 77 -21.59 1.27 12.59
N GLY A 78 -20.44 1.84 12.95
CA GLY A 78 -20.16 3.26 12.96
C GLY A 78 -20.84 4.02 14.09
N PHE A 79 -20.36 5.23 14.35
CA PHE A 79 -20.90 6.16 15.33
C PHE A 79 -21.57 7.36 14.63
N SER A 80 -22.52 8.00 15.30
CA SER A 80 -23.24 9.17 14.78
C SER A 80 -22.46 10.46 14.99
N ASN A 81 -22.89 11.56 14.35
CA ASN A 81 -22.39 12.89 14.62
C ASN A 81 -22.54 13.28 16.09
N CYS A 82 -23.65 12.87 16.76
CA CYS A 82 -23.88 13.10 18.19
C CYS A 82 -22.85 12.37 19.07
N SER A 83 -22.57 11.11 18.73
CA SER A 83 -21.57 10.30 19.40
C SER A 83 -20.19 10.96 19.36
N TYR A 84 -19.76 11.47 18.20
CA TYR A 84 -18.49 12.16 18.08
C TYR A 84 -18.43 13.46 18.89
N ILE A 85 -19.51 14.22 18.90
CA ILE A 85 -19.58 15.46 19.71
C ILE A 85 -19.46 15.14 21.20
N SER A 86 -20.17 14.12 21.66
CA SER A 86 -20.13 13.67 23.07
C SER A 86 -18.75 13.16 23.48
N PHE A 87 -18.14 12.34 22.62
CA PHE A 87 -16.77 11.83 22.77
C PHE A 87 -15.77 12.98 22.89
N PHE A 88 -15.81 13.92 21.94
CA PHE A 88 -14.91 15.06 21.93
C PHE A 88 -15.08 15.93 23.19
N LYS A 89 -16.30 16.20 23.61
CA LYS A 89 -16.59 16.94 24.84
C LYS A 89 -15.98 16.25 26.06
N HIS A 90 -16.10 14.93 26.15
CA HIS A 90 -15.55 14.16 27.27
C HIS A 90 -14.02 14.20 27.29
N ILE A 91 -13.37 13.97 26.15
CA ILE A 91 -11.90 13.97 26.05
C ILE A 91 -11.32 15.37 26.31
N SER A 92 -11.96 16.42 25.76
CA SER A 92 -11.52 17.80 25.96
C SER A 92 -11.72 18.30 27.39
N SER A 93 -12.65 17.71 28.14
CA SER A 93 -12.93 18.10 29.53
C SER A 93 -11.99 17.48 30.57
N GLY A 94 -10.97 16.72 30.16
CA GLY A 94 -9.92 16.27 31.06
C GLY A 94 -9.77 14.76 31.24
N ALA A 95 -10.16 13.93 30.25
CA ALA A 95 -9.88 12.51 30.26
C ALA A 95 -8.37 12.22 30.08
N THR A 96 -7.54 12.79 30.94
CA THR A 96 -6.07 12.75 30.87
C THR A 96 -5.49 11.35 30.98
N CYS A 97 -6.23 10.41 31.61
CA CYS A 97 -5.81 9.01 31.72
C CYS A 97 -5.70 8.32 30.35
N LEU A 98 -6.39 8.79 29.32
CA LEU A 98 -6.28 8.26 27.96
C LEU A 98 -4.95 8.60 27.30
N ASN A 99 -4.22 9.58 27.84
CA ASN A 99 -2.87 9.93 27.40
C ASN A 99 -1.79 9.10 28.09
N ASN A 100 -2.16 8.25 29.05
CA ASN A 100 -1.21 7.36 29.69
C ASN A 100 -0.82 6.27 28.70
N ILE A 101 0.40 6.32 28.21
CA ILE A 101 1.02 5.21 27.54
C ILE A 101 1.36 4.19 28.64
N PRO A 102 0.78 2.97 28.64
CA PRO A 102 1.17 1.96 29.62
C PRO A 102 2.68 1.78 29.59
N GLY A 103 3.34 2.00 30.72
CA GLY A 103 4.75 1.67 30.82
C GLY A 103 4.93 0.15 30.59
N LEU A 104 6.07 -0.24 30.04
CA LEU A 104 6.42 -1.66 29.79
C LEU A 104 6.21 -2.58 31.01
N GLY A 105 6.08 -2.04 32.23
CA GLY A 105 5.82 -2.79 33.44
C GLY A 105 4.39 -3.33 33.62
N TYR A 106 3.43 -2.90 32.80
CA TYR A 106 2.04 -3.41 32.87
C TYR A 106 1.78 -4.61 31.95
N VAL A 107 2.67 -4.89 31.03
CA VAL A 107 2.63 -6.13 30.25
C VAL A 107 3.21 -7.24 31.14
N LEU A 108 2.40 -8.19 31.52
CA LEU A 108 2.90 -9.38 32.23
C LEU A 108 3.84 -10.12 31.28
N LYS A 109 5.14 -10.01 31.54
CA LYS A 109 6.16 -10.75 30.83
C LYS A 109 5.97 -12.24 31.12
N ARG A 110 5.40 -12.94 30.17
CA ARG A 110 5.19 -14.39 30.28
C ARG A 110 5.13 -15.03 28.92
N CYS A 111 5.69 -16.18 28.79
CA CYS A 111 5.56 -17.04 27.62
C CYS A 111 4.09 -17.32 27.28
N GLY A 112 3.71 -17.14 26.03
CA GLY A 112 2.36 -17.36 25.51
C GLY A 112 1.52 -16.09 25.33
N ASN A 113 2.13 -14.90 25.38
CA ASN A 113 1.44 -13.62 25.15
C ASN A 113 1.64 -13.06 23.72
N LYS A 114 2.34 -13.78 22.84
CA LYS A 114 2.73 -13.41 21.47
C LYS A 114 3.72 -12.23 21.35
N ILE A 115 4.40 -11.93 22.44
CA ILE A 115 5.46 -10.92 22.48
C ILE A 115 6.72 -11.61 22.93
N VAL A 116 7.76 -11.62 22.11
CA VAL A 116 9.05 -12.20 22.48
C VAL A 116 9.77 -11.26 23.44
N GLU A 117 9.99 -11.72 24.68
CA GLU A 117 10.63 -10.97 25.75
C GLU A 117 12.08 -11.43 26.01
N ASP A 118 12.78 -10.72 26.94
CA ASP A 118 14.24 -10.86 27.13
C ASP A 118 14.77 -12.29 27.34
N ASN A 119 13.94 -13.21 27.85
CA ASN A 119 14.33 -14.59 28.17
C ASN A 119 13.73 -15.61 27.18
N GLU A 120 13.11 -15.16 26.12
CA GLU A 120 12.42 -15.97 25.14
C GLU A 120 13.15 -15.97 23.82
N GLU A 121 13.13 -17.08 23.12
CA GLU A 121 13.67 -17.21 21.77
C GLU A 121 12.56 -17.00 20.72
N CYS A 122 11.31 -17.26 21.13
CA CYS A 122 10.09 -17.10 20.34
C CYS A 122 8.88 -17.09 21.26
N ASP A 123 7.73 -16.66 20.76
CA ASP A 123 6.43 -16.82 21.42
C ASP A 123 5.36 -17.20 20.39
N CYS A 124 4.85 -18.42 20.46
CA CYS A 124 3.81 -18.95 19.60
C CYS A 124 2.39 -18.66 20.10
N GLY A 125 2.25 -18.08 21.30
CA GLY A 125 0.96 -17.81 21.92
C GLY A 125 0.45 -18.96 22.78
N SER A 126 -0.83 -19.27 22.65
CA SER A 126 -1.48 -20.34 23.45
C SER A 126 -0.88 -21.72 23.15
N THR A 127 -1.05 -22.67 24.08
CA THR A 127 -0.60 -24.06 23.90
C THR A 127 -1.18 -24.70 22.62
N GLU A 128 -2.42 -24.36 22.27
CA GLU A 128 -3.04 -24.87 21.04
C GLU A 128 -2.43 -24.28 19.76
N GLU A 129 -2.05 -23.02 19.78
CA GLU A 129 -1.36 -22.38 18.66
C GLU A 129 0.05 -22.91 18.50
N CYS A 130 0.74 -23.12 19.61
CA CYS A 130 2.08 -23.71 19.66
C CYS A 130 2.14 -25.14 19.12
N GLN A 131 1.07 -25.94 19.25
CA GLN A 131 0.99 -27.28 18.64
C GLN A 131 1.01 -27.23 17.10
N LYS A 132 0.58 -26.11 16.52
CA LYS A 132 0.57 -25.89 15.06
C LYS A 132 1.81 -25.18 14.55
N ASP A 133 2.59 -24.57 15.46
CA ASP A 133 3.81 -23.84 15.12
C ASP A 133 4.98 -24.81 14.93
N ARG A 134 5.63 -24.71 13.76
CA ARG A 134 6.78 -25.57 13.41
C ARG A 134 8.09 -25.04 13.95
N CYS A 135 8.12 -23.79 14.38
CA CYS A 135 9.34 -23.06 14.73
C CYS A 135 9.50 -22.84 16.22
N CYS A 136 8.39 -22.72 16.95
CA CYS A 136 8.37 -22.36 18.36
C CYS A 136 7.67 -23.44 19.21
N GLN A 137 8.20 -23.69 20.40
CA GLN A 137 7.64 -24.57 21.42
C GLN A 137 6.81 -23.78 22.43
N SER A 138 5.88 -24.44 23.13
CA SER A 138 5.04 -23.85 24.17
C SER A 138 5.81 -23.33 25.40
N ASN A 139 7.09 -23.60 25.52
CA ASN A 139 8.01 -23.08 26.53
C ASN A 139 8.82 -21.86 26.03
N CYS A 140 8.42 -21.27 24.91
CA CYS A 140 9.06 -20.13 24.27
C CYS A 140 10.52 -20.34 23.86
N LYS A 141 10.84 -21.57 23.50
CA LYS A 141 12.11 -21.96 22.91
C LYS A 141 11.90 -22.40 21.47
N LEU A 142 12.92 -22.17 20.64
CA LEU A 142 12.87 -22.64 19.25
C LEU A 142 12.82 -24.16 19.18
N GLN A 143 12.15 -24.69 18.17
CA GLN A 143 12.18 -26.12 17.87
C GLN A 143 13.59 -26.57 17.48
N PRO A 144 13.98 -27.84 17.76
CA PRO A 144 15.27 -28.36 17.32
C PRO A 144 15.48 -28.19 15.83
N GLY A 145 16.55 -27.46 15.46
CA GLY A 145 16.89 -27.14 14.07
C GLY A 145 16.22 -25.87 13.52
N ALA A 146 15.39 -25.17 14.29
CA ALA A 146 14.92 -23.84 13.97
C ALA A 146 15.95 -22.78 14.38
N ASN A 147 16.11 -21.73 13.56
CA ASN A 147 16.97 -20.58 13.84
C ASN A 147 16.14 -19.33 14.16
N CYS A 148 14.87 -19.35 13.81
CA CYS A 148 13.91 -18.26 14.03
C CYS A 148 12.49 -18.79 14.04
N SER A 149 11.56 -17.98 14.54
CA SER A 149 10.12 -18.26 14.49
C SER A 149 9.36 -17.12 13.84
N ILE A 150 9.70 -15.88 14.16
CA ILE A 150 9.00 -14.67 13.71
C ILE A 150 9.99 -13.68 13.09
N GLY A 151 9.49 -12.82 12.21
CA GLY A 151 10.25 -11.76 11.57
C GLY A 151 10.22 -11.83 10.06
N LEU A 152 10.40 -10.69 9.40
CA LEU A 152 10.37 -10.59 7.93
C LEU A 152 11.52 -11.33 7.26
N CYS A 153 12.61 -11.54 7.99
CA CYS A 153 13.78 -12.31 7.54
C CYS A 153 13.78 -13.76 8.05
N CYS A 154 12.62 -14.24 8.54
CA CYS A 154 12.41 -15.64 8.91
C CYS A 154 11.43 -16.30 7.95
N HIS A 155 11.76 -17.50 7.48
CA HIS A 155 10.86 -18.33 6.67
C HIS A 155 11.15 -19.81 6.91
N ASP A 156 10.10 -20.58 7.16
CA ASP A 156 10.21 -22.01 7.47
C ASP A 156 11.25 -22.29 8.56
N CYS A 157 11.19 -21.54 9.65
CA CYS A 157 12.07 -21.65 10.83
C CYS A 157 13.56 -21.38 10.55
N ARG A 158 13.90 -20.78 9.42
CA ARG A 158 15.27 -20.44 9.03
C ARG A 158 15.40 -18.99 8.60
N PHE A 159 16.56 -18.42 8.80
CA PHE A 159 16.84 -17.10 8.27
C PHE A 159 16.77 -17.10 6.74
N ARG A 160 16.14 -16.08 6.19
CA ARG A 160 16.20 -15.83 4.76
C ARG A 160 17.64 -15.50 4.37
N PRO A 161 18.07 -15.87 3.17
CA PRO A 161 19.43 -15.62 2.73
C PRO A 161 19.73 -14.12 2.72
N SER A 162 20.99 -13.78 2.95
CA SER A 162 21.50 -12.42 2.79
C SER A 162 21.07 -11.84 1.43
N GLY A 163 20.60 -10.61 1.42
CA GLY A 163 20.12 -9.93 0.23
C GLY A 163 18.68 -10.22 -0.18
N TYR A 164 17.95 -11.00 0.58
CA TYR A 164 16.50 -11.12 0.39
C TYR A 164 15.82 -9.79 0.78
N VAL A 165 14.99 -9.26 -0.12
CA VAL A 165 14.25 -8.02 0.15
C VAL A 165 13.19 -8.31 1.22
N CYS A 166 13.38 -7.79 2.42
CA CYS A 166 12.43 -7.96 3.52
C CYS A 166 11.37 -6.85 3.56
N ARG A 167 11.69 -5.67 3.04
CA ARG A 167 10.76 -4.58 2.82
C ARG A 167 11.06 -3.89 1.49
N GLN A 168 10.08 -3.83 0.63
CA GLN A 168 10.18 -3.11 -0.64
C GLN A 168 9.95 -1.61 -0.44
N GLU A 169 10.48 -0.81 -1.32
CA GLU A 169 10.19 0.61 -1.41
C GLU A 169 8.69 0.86 -1.64
N GLY A 170 8.06 1.66 -0.80
CA GLY A 170 6.64 1.99 -0.90
C GLY A 170 6.34 3.14 -1.86
N ASN A 171 7.31 4.00 -2.12
CA ASN A 171 7.21 5.16 -3.01
C ASN A 171 8.61 5.65 -3.39
N GLU A 172 8.70 6.67 -4.26
CA GLU A 172 9.99 7.15 -4.77
C GLU A 172 10.92 7.78 -3.72
N CYS A 173 10.41 8.18 -2.54
CA CYS A 173 11.23 8.69 -1.44
C CYS A 173 11.64 7.61 -0.43
N ASP A 174 11.16 6.41 -0.62
CA ASP A 174 11.48 5.24 0.19
C ASP A 174 12.67 4.47 -0.38
N LEU A 175 13.24 3.56 0.42
CA LEU A 175 14.34 2.70 0.03
C LEU A 175 14.06 1.28 0.53
N ALA A 176 14.54 0.28 -0.18
CA ALA A 176 14.35 -1.11 0.20
C ALA A 176 15.34 -1.55 1.28
N GLU A 177 14.91 -2.49 2.14
CA GLU A 177 15.77 -3.18 3.10
C GLU A 177 15.92 -4.65 2.78
N TYR A 178 17.06 -5.20 3.21
CA TYR A 178 17.50 -6.53 2.87
C TYR A 178 17.92 -7.32 4.11
N CYS A 179 17.57 -8.58 4.16
CA CYS A 179 18.03 -9.49 5.21
C CYS A 179 19.55 -9.69 5.14
N ASP A 180 20.17 -9.79 6.30
CA ASP A 180 21.62 -10.06 6.43
C ASP A 180 22.00 -11.55 6.37
N GLY A 181 21.01 -12.42 6.48
CA GLY A 181 21.17 -13.88 6.51
C GLY A 181 21.44 -14.46 7.91
N ASN A 182 21.58 -13.61 8.93
CA ASN A 182 21.92 -14.01 10.30
C ASN A 182 20.89 -13.56 11.34
N SER A 183 19.88 -12.79 10.94
CA SER A 183 18.83 -12.26 11.81
C SER A 183 17.45 -12.53 11.24
N SER A 184 16.46 -12.70 12.10
CA SER A 184 15.04 -12.76 11.71
C SER A 184 14.45 -11.38 11.44
N SER A 185 15.07 -10.33 11.95
CA SER A 185 14.60 -8.96 11.84
C SER A 185 15.05 -8.30 10.54
N CYS A 186 14.14 -7.59 9.87
CA CYS A 186 14.51 -6.68 8.81
C CYS A 186 15.21 -5.46 9.42
N PRO A 187 16.21 -4.86 8.76
CA PRO A 187 16.81 -3.62 9.21
C PRO A 187 15.79 -2.51 9.46
N ASN A 188 16.19 -1.55 10.29
CA ASN A 188 15.36 -0.38 10.53
C ASN A 188 15.15 0.40 9.23
N ASP A 189 13.94 0.89 9.07
CA ASP A 189 13.45 1.63 7.93
C ASP A 189 14.42 2.73 7.45
N VAL A 190 14.84 2.66 6.20
CA VAL A 190 15.65 3.66 5.52
C VAL A 190 14.84 4.31 4.40
N TYR A 191 15.04 5.59 4.20
CA TYR A 191 14.39 6.37 3.15
C TYR A 191 15.31 7.49 2.69
N LYS A 192 15.02 8.11 1.55
CA LYS A 192 15.84 9.21 1.02
C LYS A 192 15.84 10.39 1.97
N GLN A 193 17.01 10.99 2.14
CA GLN A 193 17.19 12.15 3.02
C GLN A 193 16.16 13.23 2.73
N ASP A 194 15.64 13.84 3.81
CA ASP A 194 14.71 14.97 3.70
C ASP A 194 15.34 16.10 2.88
N GLY A 195 14.58 16.62 1.92
CA GLY A 195 15.05 17.62 0.96
C GLY A 195 15.49 17.05 -0.39
N THR A 196 15.65 15.71 -0.54
CA THR A 196 15.93 15.09 -1.84
C THR A 196 14.82 15.44 -2.84
N PRO A 197 15.14 15.93 -4.05
CA PRO A 197 14.14 16.19 -5.09
C PRO A 197 13.35 14.93 -5.44
N CYS A 198 12.06 15.09 -5.71
CA CYS A 198 11.15 14.04 -6.18
C CYS A 198 10.21 14.60 -7.26
N LYS A 199 9.25 13.80 -7.74
CA LYS A 199 8.35 14.17 -8.84
C LYS A 199 7.60 15.48 -8.58
N TYR A 200 7.20 16.14 -9.67
CA TYR A 200 6.38 17.36 -9.65
C TYR A 200 6.98 18.47 -8.76
N GLU A 201 8.28 18.72 -8.92
CA GLU A 201 9.04 19.72 -8.16
C GLU A 201 8.95 19.53 -6.64
N GLY A 202 8.53 18.35 -6.22
CA GLY A 202 8.40 17.98 -4.82
C GLY A 202 9.75 17.67 -4.16
N ARG A 203 9.72 17.53 -2.85
CA ARG A 203 10.86 17.09 -2.05
C ARG A 203 10.47 15.96 -1.13
N CYS A 204 11.38 15.02 -0.97
CA CYS A 204 11.22 13.97 0.04
C CYS A 204 11.22 14.60 1.43
N PHE A 205 10.23 14.27 2.23
CA PHE A 205 10.17 14.64 3.64
C PHE A 205 9.46 13.54 4.43
N ARG A 206 10.15 13.02 5.45
CA ARG A 206 9.67 11.90 6.27
C ARG A 206 9.09 10.79 5.40
N LYS A 207 9.92 10.24 4.50
CA LYS A 207 9.59 9.08 3.66
C LYS A 207 8.59 9.32 2.52
N GLY A 208 8.00 10.50 2.42
CA GLY A 208 7.02 10.83 1.38
C GLY A 208 7.47 11.94 0.46
N CYS A 209 7.16 11.84 -0.84
CA CYS A 209 7.31 12.95 -1.76
C CYS A 209 6.24 14.00 -1.46
N ARG A 210 6.66 15.23 -1.17
CA ARG A 210 5.80 16.34 -0.78
C ARG A 210 5.67 17.33 -1.94
N SER A 211 4.52 17.29 -2.59
CA SER A 211 4.14 18.19 -3.67
C SER A 211 2.66 18.54 -3.53
N ARG A 212 2.30 19.80 -3.75
CA ARG A 212 0.89 20.25 -3.75
C ARG A 212 0.11 19.53 -4.84
N TYR A 213 0.72 19.37 -6.00
CA TYR A 213 0.13 18.62 -7.12
C TYR A 213 -0.26 17.20 -6.71
N MET A 214 0.67 16.43 -6.15
CA MET A 214 0.40 15.06 -5.69
C MET A 214 -0.65 15.02 -4.57
N GLN A 215 -0.64 16.01 -3.67
CA GLN A 215 -1.63 16.10 -2.59
C GLN A 215 -3.02 16.39 -3.16
N CYS A 216 -3.16 17.26 -4.16
CA CYS A 216 -4.41 17.49 -4.87
C CYS A 216 -4.93 16.21 -5.55
N GLN A 217 -4.06 15.50 -6.26
CA GLN A 217 -4.43 14.25 -6.89
C GLN A 217 -4.87 13.16 -5.89
N SER A 218 -4.20 13.08 -4.74
CA SER A 218 -4.56 12.11 -3.71
C SER A 218 -5.93 12.36 -3.07
N ILE A 219 -6.42 13.60 -3.10
CA ILE A 219 -7.70 13.99 -2.53
C ILE A 219 -8.81 14.00 -3.57
N PHE A 220 -8.58 14.60 -4.73
CA PHE A 220 -9.59 14.91 -5.73
C PHE A 220 -9.49 14.09 -7.02
N GLY A 221 -8.54 13.17 -7.11
CA GLY A 221 -8.36 12.32 -8.29
C GLY A 221 -7.26 12.79 -9.25
N PRO A 222 -6.96 11.99 -10.28
CA PRO A 222 -5.77 12.15 -11.12
C PRO A 222 -5.73 13.45 -11.94
N ASP A 223 -6.89 14.03 -12.23
CA ASP A 223 -7.00 15.23 -13.05
C ASP A 223 -6.87 16.52 -12.24
N ALA A 224 -6.92 16.42 -10.90
CA ALA A 224 -6.78 17.56 -10.02
C ALA A 224 -5.35 18.12 -10.05
N MET A 225 -5.26 19.44 -10.06
CA MET A 225 -4.01 20.20 -10.12
C MET A 225 -3.88 21.14 -8.93
N GLU A 226 -2.67 21.54 -8.60
CA GLU A 226 -2.45 22.58 -7.60
C GLU A 226 -3.01 23.92 -8.07
N ALA A 227 -3.62 24.66 -7.15
CA ALA A 227 -4.15 25.96 -7.46
C ALA A 227 -3.05 27.04 -7.47
N PRO A 228 -3.23 28.14 -8.21
CA PRO A 228 -2.36 29.30 -8.15
C PRO A 228 -2.45 30.02 -6.78
N SER A 229 -1.51 30.91 -6.47
CA SER A 229 -1.37 31.61 -5.20
C SER A 229 -2.63 32.38 -4.80
N GLU A 230 -3.36 32.93 -5.75
CA GLU A 230 -4.59 33.69 -5.57
C GLU A 230 -5.67 32.90 -4.82
N CYS A 231 -5.77 31.59 -5.08
CA CYS A 231 -6.66 30.71 -4.34
C CYS A 231 -6.29 30.61 -2.85
N TYR A 232 -4.99 30.47 -2.57
CA TYR A 232 -4.50 30.39 -1.18
C TYR A 232 -4.69 31.71 -0.43
N ASP A 233 -4.42 32.83 -1.08
CA ASP A 233 -4.59 34.15 -0.49
C ASP A 233 -6.06 34.43 -0.21
N ALA A 234 -6.94 34.18 -1.18
CA ALA A 234 -8.38 34.38 -1.03
C ALA A 234 -9.01 33.56 0.10
N VAL A 235 -8.45 32.42 0.44
CA VAL A 235 -9.03 31.49 1.41
C VAL A 235 -8.29 31.55 2.75
N ASN A 236 -6.96 31.41 2.74
CA ASN A 236 -6.17 31.21 3.95
C ASN A 236 -5.90 32.50 4.76
N LEU A 237 -6.05 33.68 4.16
CA LEU A 237 -5.91 34.93 4.85
C LEU A 237 -7.18 35.36 5.64
N ILE A 238 -8.30 34.66 5.46
CA ILE A 238 -9.54 34.91 6.18
C ILE A 238 -9.42 34.43 7.62
N GLY A 239 -8.95 33.22 7.86
CA GLY A 239 -8.79 32.63 9.19
C GLY A 239 -10.10 32.08 9.74
N ASP A 240 -10.84 31.37 8.92
CA ASP A 240 -12.08 30.69 9.28
C ASP A 240 -11.94 29.15 9.13
N GLN A 241 -13.05 28.43 9.24
CA GLN A 241 -13.09 26.98 9.08
C GLN A 241 -12.71 26.52 7.66
N PHE A 242 -12.79 27.39 6.68
CA PHE A 242 -12.55 27.11 5.26
C PHE A 242 -11.11 27.39 4.86
N GLY A 243 -10.48 28.38 5.50
CA GLY A 243 -9.10 28.77 5.22
C GLY A 243 -8.38 29.26 6.47
N ASN A 244 -7.29 28.57 6.83
CA ASN A 244 -6.51 28.89 8.02
C ASN A 244 -5.12 28.23 7.96
N CYS A 245 -4.21 28.68 8.80
CA CYS A 245 -2.93 28.03 9.03
C CYS A 245 -2.94 27.11 10.26
N GLU A 246 -3.90 27.28 11.18
CA GLU A 246 -3.97 26.45 12.37
C GLU A 246 -5.40 26.44 12.94
N ILE A 247 -5.82 25.29 13.44
CA ILE A 247 -7.06 25.13 14.20
C ILE A 247 -6.69 25.02 15.68
N THR A 248 -6.95 26.06 16.44
CA THR A 248 -6.60 26.14 17.87
C THR A 248 -7.74 25.75 18.80
N GLY A 249 -8.97 25.64 18.27
CA GLY A 249 -10.16 25.25 19.01
C GLY A 249 -11.35 24.99 18.10
N ILE A 250 -12.48 24.55 18.65
CA ILE A 250 -13.68 24.11 17.90
C ILE A 250 -14.19 25.20 16.92
N ARG A 251 -14.04 26.46 17.27
CA ARG A 251 -14.40 27.63 16.45
C ARG A 251 -13.32 28.68 16.44
N ASN A 252 -12.09 28.27 16.68
CA ASN A 252 -10.97 29.20 16.77
C ASN A 252 -9.92 28.79 15.72
N PHE A 253 -9.81 29.62 14.70
CA PHE A 253 -8.96 29.43 13.55
C PHE A 253 -7.95 30.58 13.45
N LYS A 254 -6.70 30.24 13.23
CA LYS A 254 -5.63 31.22 13.03
C LYS A 254 -5.45 31.51 11.55
N LYS A 255 -5.70 32.73 11.13
CA LYS A 255 -5.41 33.17 9.77
C LYS A 255 -3.93 33.03 9.45
N CYS A 256 -3.62 32.74 8.19
CA CYS A 256 -2.24 32.77 7.71
C CYS A 256 -1.74 34.21 7.61
N GLU A 257 -0.45 34.43 7.81
CA GLU A 257 0.24 35.60 7.32
C GLU A 257 0.40 35.52 5.81
N SER A 258 0.47 36.66 5.10
CA SER A 258 0.54 36.64 3.62
C SER A 258 1.73 35.82 3.10
N ALA A 259 2.89 35.90 3.75
CA ALA A 259 4.05 35.08 3.38
C ALA A 259 3.88 33.58 3.59
N ASN A 260 2.86 33.15 4.34
CA ASN A 260 2.59 31.78 4.75
C ASN A 260 1.29 31.23 4.17
N SER A 261 0.57 31.98 3.34
CA SER A 261 -0.74 31.60 2.81
C SER A 261 -0.73 30.25 2.10
N ILE A 262 0.32 29.97 1.33
CA ILE A 262 0.53 28.69 0.61
C ILE A 262 0.73 27.51 1.59
N CYS A 263 1.17 27.75 2.82
CA CYS A 263 1.41 26.70 3.82
C CYS A 263 0.20 26.41 4.73
N GLY A 264 -0.94 27.05 4.44
CA GLY A 264 -2.21 26.82 5.11
C GLY A 264 -2.99 25.63 4.53
N ARG A 265 -4.28 25.81 4.33
CA ARG A 265 -5.13 24.79 3.70
C ARG A 265 -4.86 24.72 2.21
N LEU A 266 -4.72 23.47 1.74
CA LEU A 266 -4.50 23.12 0.33
C LEU A 266 -5.65 23.63 -0.54
N GLN A 267 -5.30 24.19 -1.68
CA GLN A 267 -6.24 24.61 -2.71
C GLN A 267 -5.90 23.90 -4.02
N CYS A 268 -6.92 23.34 -4.68
CA CYS A 268 -6.80 22.60 -5.91
C CYS A 268 -7.72 23.17 -6.98
N ILE A 269 -7.42 22.93 -8.22
CA ILE A 269 -8.23 23.25 -9.40
C ILE A 269 -8.44 22.01 -10.25
N ASN A 270 -9.26 22.13 -11.30
CA ASN A 270 -9.56 21.04 -12.22
C ASN A 270 -10.14 19.81 -11.53
N VAL A 271 -11.08 20.02 -10.61
CA VAL A 271 -11.79 18.94 -9.93
C VAL A 271 -13.09 18.66 -10.69
N GLU A 272 -13.11 17.55 -11.44
CA GLU A 272 -14.26 17.16 -12.26
C GLU A 272 -15.34 16.44 -11.46
N THR A 273 -14.91 15.59 -10.52
CA THR A 273 -15.82 14.79 -9.70
C THR A 273 -15.52 14.96 -8.22
N ILE A 274 -16.58 15.00 -7.42
CA ILE A 274 -16.43 15.05 -5.97
C ILE A 274 -16.12 13.64 -5.46
N PRO A 275 -14.93 13.41 -4.86
CA PRO A 275 -14.55 12.10 -4.37
C PRO A 275 -15.32 11.70 -3.10
N ASP A 276 -15.37 10.39 -2.84
CA ASP A 276 -15.84 9.88 -1.55
C ASP A 276 -14.71 10.00 -0.53
N LEU A 277 -14.81 11.01 0.34
CA LEU A 277 -13.81 11.31 1.36
C LEU A 277 -14.14 10.64 2.69
N PRO A 278 -13.15 10.46 3.58
CA PRO A 278 -13.37 9.94 4.92
C PRO A 278 -14.48 10.67 5.67
N GLU A 279 -15.17 9.97 6.56
CA GLU A 279 -16.24 10.54 7.39
C GLU A 279 -15.77 11.85 8.06
N HIS A 280 -16.67 12.83 8.13
CA HIS A 280 -16.43 14.18 8.69
C HIS A 280 -15.45 15.07 7.91
N THR A 281 -14.99 14.69 6.74
CA THR A 281 -14.27 15.57 5.83
C THR A 281 -15.29 16.31 4.95
N THR A 282 -15.27 17.62 4.96
CA THR A 282 -16.13 18.46 4.09
C THR A 282 -15.35 18.95 2.89
N ILE A 283 -16.00 18.99 1.73
CA ILE A 283 -15.43 19.60 0.53
C ILE A 283 -15.88 21.06 0.48
N ILE A 284 -14.95 21.93 0.16
CA ILE A 284 -15.15 23.37 0.11
C ILE A 284 -14.76 23.85 -1.28
N SER A 285 -15.61 24.64 -1.90
CA SER A 285 -15.29 25.33 -3.16
C SER A 285 -15.41 26.83 -3.01
N THR A 286 -14.48 27.56 -3.56
CA THR A 286 -14.44 29.02 -3.58
C THR A 286 -14.28 29.51 -5.01
N HIS A 287 -15.18 30.35 -5.47
CA HIS A 287 -15.14 30.92 -6.82
C HIS A 287 -14.48 32.30 -6.78
N LEU A 288 -13.34 32.43 -7.43
CA LEU A 288 -12.66 33.71 -7.67
C LEU A 288 -13.25 34.33 -8.95
N GLN A 289 -14.13 35.31 -8.78
CA GLN A 289 -14.86 35.89 -9.90
C GLN A 289 -13.96 36.66 -10.87
N ALA A 290 -12.88 37.28 -10.38
CA ALA A 290 -11.96 38.07 -11.19
C ALA A 290 -11.19 37.20 -12.19
N GLU A 291 -10.79 36.03 -11.78
CA GLU A 291 -10.02 35.06 -12.58
C GLU A 291 -10.90 33.98 -13.22
N ASN A 292 -12.21 34.00 -12.91
CA ASN A 292 -13.16 32.94 -13.26
C ASN A 292 -12.63 31.54 -12.89
N LEU A 293 -12.06 31.42 -11.71
CA LEU A 293 -11.38 30.23 -11.24
C LEU A 293 -12.12 29.60 -10.05
N MET A 294 -12.30 28.28 -10.09
CA MET A 294 -12.86 27.53 -8.98
C MET A 294 -11.76 26.85 -8.19
N CYS A 295 -11.58 27.26 -6.94
CA CYS A 295 -10.62 26.71 -5.99
C CYS A 295 -11.31 25.68 -5.10
N TRP A 296 -10.71 24.50 -4.95
CA TRP A 296 -11.26 23.40 -4.17
C TRP A 296 -10.35 23.05 -3.00
N GLY A 297 -10.93 22.86 -1.84
CA GLY A 297 -10.24 22.45 -0.62
C GLY A 297 -11.08 21.51 0.22
N THR A 298 -10.55 21.07 1.36
CA THR A 298 -11.27 20.25 2.32
C THR A 298 -11.28 20.89 3.69
N GLY A 299 -12.40 20.78 4.40
CA GLY A 299 -12.51 21.15 5.80
C GLY A 299 -12.08 20.01 6.72
N TYR A 300 -11.70 20.35 7.94
CA TYR A 300 -11.31 19.42 8.99
C TYR A 300 -11.91 19.83 10.32
N HIS A 301 -12.50 18.89 11.03
CA HIS A 301 -13.02 19.13 12.35
C HIS A 301 -12.04 18.63 13.42
N LEU A 302 -11.77 19.43 14.43
CA LEU A 302 -10.74 19.12 15.45
C LEU A 302 -11.00 17.82 16.22
N SER A 303 -12.28 17.38 16.30
CA SER A 303 -12.63 16.07 16.90
C SER A 303 -12.03 14.85 16.17
N MET A 304 -11.61 15.01 14.93
CA MET A 304 -10.97 13.93 14.16
C MET A 304 -9.54 13.65 14.62
N LYS A 305 -8.87 14.65 15.20
CA LYS A 305 -7.48 14.52 15.66
C LYS A 305 -7.30 13.45 16.77
N PRO A 306 -8.11 13.42 17.83
CA PRO A 306 -8.04 12.34 18.82
C PRO A 306 -8.38 10.95 18.28
N MET A 307 -9.12 10.87 17.19
CA MET A 307 -9.45 9.62 16.51
C MET A 307 -8.34 9.13 15.56
N GLY A 308 -7.22 9.84 15.48
CA GLY A 308 -6.12 9.49 14.59
C GLY A 308 -6.40 9.76 13.10
N ILE A 309 -7.48 10.46 12.78
CA ILE A 309 -7.81 10.84 11.39
C ILE A 309 -6.99 12.07 11.01
N PRO A 310 -6.13 11.98 9.98
CA PRO A 310 -5.29 13.09 9.58
C PRO A 310 -6.08 14.19 8.86
N ASP A 311 -5.64 15.43 8.98
CA ASP A 311 -6.14 16.53 8.15
C ASP A 311 -5.55 16.46 6.74
N LEU A 312 -6.30 15.90 5.80
CA LEU A 312 -5.86 15.73 4.41
C LEU A 312 -5.76 17.07 3.68
N GLY A 313 -6.53 18.07 4.11
CA GLY A 313 -6.59 19.38 3.46
C GLY A 313 -5.57 20.39 3.96
N MET A 314 -4.69 20.03 4.89
CA MET A 314 -3.61 20.88 5.31
C MET A 314 -2.34 20.58 4.50
N ILE A 315 -1.65 21.62 4.03
CA ILE A 315 -0.36 21.45 3.33
C ILE A 315 0.62 20.70 4.24
N ASN A 316 1.23 19.67 3.65
CA ASN A 316 2.22 18.86 4.34
C ASN A 316 3.54 19.62 4.54
N ASP A 317 4.18 19.40 5.69
CA ASP A 317 5.55 19.88 5.90
C ASP A 317 6.50 19.30 4.83
N GLY A 318 7.47 20.10 4.40
CA GLY A 318 8.40 19.75 3.32
C GLY A 318 7.92 20.12 1.91
N THR A 319 6.66 20.51 1.74
CA THR A 319 6.11 20.98 0.46
C THR A 319 6.68 22.32 0.06
N SER A 320 7.06 22.50 -1.20
CA SER A 320 7.59 23.76 -1.73
C SER A 320 6.56 24.92 -1.61
N CYS A 321 6.97 26.06 -1.13
CA CYS A 321 6.17 27.29 -1.07
C CYS A 321 6.81 28.47 -1.80
N GLY A 322 7.85 28.22 -2.56
CA GLY A 322 8.59 29.20 -3.35
C GLY A 322 9.99 28.68 -3.65
N GLU A 323 10.74 29.44 -4.43
CA GLU A 323 12.12 29.08 -4.77
C GLU A 323 12.99 29.00 -3.49
N GLY A 324 13.64 27.87 -3.26
CA GLY A 324 14.47 27.60 -2.10
C GLY A 324 13.72 27.61 -0.76
N ARG A 325 12.37 27.55 -0.76
CA ARG A 325 11.54 27.58 0.45
C ARG A 325 10.61 26.39 0.54
N VAL A 326 10.32 25.98 1.76
CA VAL A 326 9.39 24.87 2.06
C VAL A 326 8.47 25.23 3.22
N CYS A 327 7.29 24.64 3.20
CA CYS A 327 6.37 24.70 4.34
C CYS A 327 6.92 23.86 5.49
N PHE A 328 7.12 24.44 6.62
CA PHE A 328 7.51 23.76 7.85
C PHE A 328 6.78 24.38 9.03
N LYS A 329 6.04 23.56 9.77
CA LYS A 329 5.17 24.03 10.89
C LYS A 329 4.28 25.20 10.47
N LYS A 330 3.65 25.08 9.29
CA LYS A 330 2.74 26.08 8.71
C LYS A 330 3.35 27.42 8.32
N ASN A 331 4.67 27.52 8.28
CA ASN A 331 5.39 28.69 7.82
C ASN A 331 6.20 28.36 6.56
N CYS A 332 6.27 29.32 5.65
CA CYS A 332 7.12 29.24 4.46
C CYS A 332 8.54 29.69 4.81
N VAL A 333 9.42 28.73 5.03
CA VAL A 333 10.78 28.95 5.53
C VAL A 333 11.84 28.51 4.52
N ASN A 334 13.08 28.94 4.71
CA ASN A 334 14.18 28.49 3.87
C ASN A 334 14.35 26.96 3.95
N SER A 335 14.61 26.30 2.82
CA SER A 335 14.75 24.85 2.72
C SER A 335 15.95 24.29 3.52
N SER A 336 16.86 25.14 4.00
CA SER A 336 17.95 24.75 4.91
C SER A 336 17.43 24.09 6.20
N VAL A 337 16.18 24.32 6.58
CA VAL A 337 15.53 23.65 7.73
C VAL A 337 15.48 22.12 7.55
N LEU A 338 15.50 21.61 6.32
CA LEU A 338 15.54 20.18 6.02
C LEU A 338 16.93 19.57 6.21
N GLN A 339 17.96 20.37 6.40
CA GLN A 339 19.35 19.96 6.59
C GLN A 339 19.85 19.03 5.47
N PHE A 340 19.37 19.26 4.25
CA PHE A 340 19.78 18.50 3.08
C PHE A 340 21.23 18.86 2.71
N ASP A 341 22.09 17.85 2.76
CA ASP A 341 23.53 17.95 2.47
C ASP A 341 24.01 16.90 1.45
N CYS A 342 23.07 16.20 0.81
CA CYS A 342 23.38 15.18 -0.17
C CYS A 342 23.64 15.78 -1.56
N LEU A 343 24.80 16.36 -1.72
CA LEU A 343 25.27 16.76 -3.05
C LEU A 343 25.62 15.52 -3.89
N PRO A 344 25.52 15.59 -5.23
CA PRO A 344 25.79 14.44 -6.11
C PRO A 344 27.18 13.81 -5.90
N GLU A 345 28.16 14.62 -5.54
CA GLU A 345 29.55 14.19 -5.31
C GLU A 345 29.69 13.30 -4.08
N LYS A 346 28.84 13.47 -3.06
CA LYS A 346 28.90 12.71 -1.80
C LYS A 346 28.74 11.21 -2.00
N CYS A 347 27.93 10.81 -3.00
CA CYS A 347 27.71 9.41 -3.38
C CYS A 347 28.21 9.14 -4.81
N ASN A 348 29.20 9.89 -5.27
CA ASN A 348 29.83 9.75 -6.60
C ASN A 348 28.85 9.73 -7.77
N THR A 349 27.74 10.49 -7.69
CA THR A 349 26.62 10.49 -8.65
C THR A 349 25.97 9.13 -8.90
N ARG A 350 26.29 8.12 -8.06
CA ARG A 350 25.91 6.71 -8.21
C ARG A 350 25.02 6.21 -7.08
N GLY A 351 24.44 7.14 -6.31
CA GLY A 351 23.58 6.85 -5.18
C GLY A 351 22.86 8.11 -4.69
N VAL A 352 22.07 7.92 -3.64
CA VAL A 352 21.36 8.98 -2.90
C VAL A 352 21.66 8.83 -1.42
N CYS A 353 21.58 9.92 -0.65
CA CYS A 353 21.73 9.80 0.79
C CYS A 353 20.43 9.29 1.43
N ASN A 354 20.55 8.40 2.38
CA ASN A 354 19.44 7.96 3.20
C ASN A 354 19.20 8.93 4.39
N ASN A 355 18.16 8.68 5.16
CA ASN A 355 17.77 9.46 6.35
C ASN A 355 18.84 9.50 7.46
N ARG A 356 19.86 8.64 7.38
CA ARG A 356 21.05 8.63 8.28
C ARG A 356 22.25 9.31 7.65
N LYS A 357 22.05 9.95 6.49
CA LYS A 357 23.09 10.65 5.72
C LYS A 357 24.18 9.75 5.12
N ASN A 358 23.96 8.44 5.10
CA ASN A 358 24.82 7.46 4.42
C ASN A 358 24.38 7.28 2.98
N CYS A 359 25.31 6.97 2.08
CA CYS A 359 24.94 6.71 0.69
C CYS A 359 24.20 5.38 0.55
N HIS A 360 23.08 5.44 -0.14
CA HIS A 360 22.37 4.30 -0.69
C HIS A 360 22.70 4.21 -2.17
N CYS A 361 23.54 3.26 -2.52
CA CYS A 361 24.12 3.13 -3.83
C CYS A 361 23.15 2.48 -4.81
N MET A 362 23.21 2.89 -6.06
CA MET A 362 22.52 2.23 -7.16
C MET A 362 23.12 0.85 -7.41
N TYR A 363 22.35 -0.04 -8.00
CA TYR A 363 22.85 -1.33 -8.46
C TYR A 363 24.08 -1.17 -9.34
N GLY A 364 25.09 -1.96 -9.12
CA GLY A 364 26.40 -1.86 -9.77
C GLY A 364 27.47 -1.21 -8.90
N TRP A 365 27.11 -0.61 -7.75
CA TRP A 365 27.99 0.11 -6.87
C TRP A 365 27.85 -0.36 -5.42
N ALA A 366 28.93 -0.31 -4.64
CA ALA A 366 28.97 -0.75 -3.24
C ALA A 366 28.95 0.44 -2.26
N PRO A 367 28.26 0.34 -1.11
CA PRO A 367 28.46 1.24 0.00
C PRO A 367 29.91 1.12 0.54
N PRO A 368 30.45 2.14 1.28
CA PRO A 368 29.72 3.27 1.83
C PRO A 368 29.56 4.48 0.89
N PHE A 369 30.42 4.66 -0.13
CA PHE A 369 30.48 5.88 -0.95
C PHE A 369 30.14 5.66 -2.42
N CYS A 370 29.73 4.48 -2.81
CA CYS A 370 29.40 4.11 -4.19
C CYS A 370 30.60 4.27 -5.16
N GLU A 371 31.80 3.97 -4.70
CA GLU A 371 33.05 4.02 -5.49
C GLU A 371 33.35 2.67 -6.13
N GLU A 372 33.21 1.62 -5.36
CA GLU A 372 33.53 0.24 -5.76
C GLU A 372 32.34 -0.44 -6.44
N VAL A 373 32.62 -1.48 -7.21
CA VAL A 373 31.59 -2.30 -7.85
C VAL A 373 30.88 -3.15 -6.79
N GLY A 374 29.53 -3.18 -6.83
CA GLY A 374 28.72 -3.91 -5.87
C GLY A 374 27.25 -4.05 -6.31
N TYR A 375 26.40 -4.37 -5.35
CA TYR A 375 25.01 -4.69 -5.64
C TYR A 375 24.01 -3.61 -5.21
N GLY A 376 24.49 -2.45 -4.84
CA GLY A 376 23.65 -1.33 -4.38
C GLY A 376 23.47 -1.32 -2.87
N GLY A 377 22.40 -0.61 -2.41
CA GLY A 377 22.05 -0.51 -1.00
C GLY A 377 22.94 0.41 -0.19
N SER A 378 22.79 0.38 1.12
CA SER A 378 23.56 1.17 2.06
C SER A 378 24.03 0.32 3.24
N ILE A 379 24.91 0.86 4.04
CA ILE A 379 25.33 0.21 5.31
C ILE A 379 24.14 0.05 6.29
N ASP A 380 23.07 0.81 6.09
CA ASP A 380 21.90 0.83 6.98
C ASP A 380 20.76 -0.07 6.46
N SER A 381 20.72 -0.37 5.16
CA SER A 381 19.63 -1.13 4.53
C SER A 381 19.83 -2.64 4.57
N GLY A 382 20.94 -3.11 5.11
CA GLY A 382 21.40 -4.48 4.95
C GLY A 382 22.03 -4.72 3.56
N PRO A 383 22.77 -5.83 3.37
CA PRO A 383 23.46 -6.13 2.12
C PRO A 383 22.42 -6.56 1.05
N PRO A 384 22.29 -5.84 -0.06
CA PRO A 384 21.45 -6.31 -1.16
C PRO A 384 22.05 -7.58 -1.75
N GLY A 385 21.21 -8.55 -2.02
CA GLY A 385 21.65 -9.83 -2.57
C GLY A 385 22.00 -9.73 -4.03
N LEU A 386 22.75 -10.71 -4.45
CA LEU A 386 22.80 -11.10 -5.85
C LEU A 386 21.35 -11.30 -6.31
N LEU A 387 20.80 -10.37 -7.10
CA LEU A 387 19.56 -10.61 -7.79
C LEU A 387 19.72 -11.92 -8.58
N ARG A 388 19.15 -13.01 -8.08
CA ARG A 388 18.95 -14.22 -8.87
C ARG A 388 18.05 -13.85 -10.05
N GLY A 389 18.67 -13.40 -11.15
CA GLY A 389 17.96 -12.93 -12.34
C GLY A 389 18.62 -11.78 -13.07
N ALA A 390 19.49 -11.00 -12.42
CA ALA A 390 20.34 -10.04 -13.11
C ALA A 390 21.72 -10.66 -13.40
N ILE A 391 21.75 -11.79 -14.09
CA ILE A 391 22.86 -12.05 -14.99
C ILE A 391 22.83 -10.87 -15.96
N PRO A 392 23.89 -10.01 -16.02
CA PRO A 392 23.89 -8.90 -16.95
C PRO A 392 23.38 -9.41 -18.29
N SER A 393 22.45 -8.70 -18.92
CA SER A 393 21.89 -9.12 -20.20
C SER A 393 22.97 -9.44 -21.24
N SER A 394 24.15 -8.83 -21.09
CA SER A 394 25.38 -9.17 -21.81
C SER A 394 25.85 -10.63 -21.61
N ILE A 395 25.79 -11.18 -20.39
CA ILE A 395 26.20 -12.58 -20.15
C ILE A 395 25.20 -13.54 -20.77
N TRP A 396 23.88 -13.26 -20.70
CA TRP A 396 22.88 -14.05 -21.41
C TRP A 396 23.05 -13.99 -22.93
N VAL A 397 23.30 -12.80 -23.46
CA VAL A 397 23.56 -12.60 -24.91
C VAL A 397 24.83 -13.34 -25.32
N VAL A 398 25.93 -13.21 -24.57
CA VAL A 398 27.19 -13.95 -24.84
C VAL A 398 26.96 -15.46 -24.73
N SER A 399 26.24 -15.96 -23.73
CA SER A 399 25.94 -17.38 -23.58
C SER A 399 25.11 -17.93 -24.74
N ILE A 400 24.12 -17.18 -25.22
CA ILE A 400 23.30 -17.55 -26.38
C ILE A 400 24.16 -17.56 -27.66
N ILE A 401 25.03 -16.56 -27.83
CA ILE A 401 25.94 -16.50 -28.99
C ILE A 401 26.91 -17.68 -28.97
N MET A 402 27.54 -17.96 -27.85
CA MET A 402 28.44 -19.10 -27.67
C MET A 402 27.76 -20.44 -27.92
N PHE A 403 26.54 -20.62 -27.42
CA PHE A 403 25.76 -21.82 -27.64
C PHE A 403 25.41 -22.00 -29.15
N ARG A 404 25.04 -20.92 -29.82
CA ARG A 404 24.78 -20.96 -31.30
C ARG A 404 26.05 -21.27 -32.08
N LEU A 405 27.20 -20.70 -31.73
CA LEU A 405 28.49 -21.01 -32.34
C LEU A 405 28.88 -22.48 -32.16
N ILE A 406 28.68 -23.03 -30.97
CA ILE A 406 28.90 -24.47 -30.69
C ILE A 406 28.01 -25.34 -31.57
N LEU A 407 26.72 -25.03 -31.68
CA LEU A 407 25.80 -25.79 -32.56
C LEU A 407 26.20 -25.69 -34.05
N LEU A 408 26.69 -24.53 -34.47
CA LEU A 408 27.16 -24.32 -35.84
C LEU A 408 28.43 -25.14 -36.11
N ILE A 409 29.39 -25.16 -35.18
CA ILE A 409 30.59 -25.99 -35.28
C ILE A 409 30.20 -27.48 -35.31
N LEU A 410 29.30 -27.93 -34.42
CA LEU A 410 28.83 -29.32 -34.41
C LEU A 410 28.13 -29.69 -35.72
N SER A 411 27.34 -28.80 -36.31
CA SER A 411 26.68 -29.01 -37.58
C SER A 411 27.71 -29.14 -38.73
N VAL A 412 28.73 -28.29 -38.76
CA VAL A 412 29.82 -28.37 -39.76
C VAL A 412 30.62 -29.67 -39.59
N VAL A 413 30.96 -30.02 -38.37
CA VAL A 413 31.64 -31.32 -38.06
C VAL A 413 30.78 -32.49 -38.46
N PHE A 414 29.47 -32.47 -38.21
CA PHE A 414 28.53 -33.50 -38.60
C PHE A 414 28.44 -33.65 -40.15
N VAL A 415 28.35 -32.53 -40.86
CA VAL A 415 28.37 -32.54 -42.35
C VAL A 415 29.66 -33.11 -42.89
N PHE A 416 30.82 -32.68 -42.28
CA PHE A 416 32.14 -33.18 -42.69
C PHE A 416 32.27 -34.70 -42.42
N PHE A 417 31.86 -35.19 -41.26
CA PHE A 417 31.82 -36.61 -40.95
C PHE A 417 30.90 -37.36 -41.90
N ARG A 418 29.71 -36.84 -42.21
CA ARG A 418 28.78 -37.45 -43.18
C ARG A 418 29.38 -37.51 -44.59
N GLN A 419 30.13 -36.48 -45.01
CA GLN A 419 30.86 -36.49 -46.31
C GLN A 419 32.00 -37.51 -46.30
N VAL A 420 32.79 -37.56 -45.23
CA VAL A 420 33.90 -38.56 -45.09
C VAL A 420 33.37 -39.98 -45.07
N ILE A 421 32.33 -40.26 -44.26
CA ILE A 421 31.71 -41.60 -44.21
C ILE A 421 31.02 -41.92 -45.53
N GLY A 422 30.36 -40.94 -46.18
CA GLY A 422 29.71 -41.13 -47.48
C GLY A 422 30.73 -41.39 -48.60
N ASN A 423 31.95 -40.87 -48.52
CA ASN A 423 33.02 -41.16 -49.44
C ASN A 423 33.69 -42.55 -49.19
N HIS A 424 33.71 -43.04 -47.96
CA HIS A 424 34.22 -44.37 -47.62
C HIS A 424 33.21 -45.51 -47.87
N LEU A 425 31.90 -45.20 -47.98
CA LEU A 425 30.81 -46.17 -48.17
C LEU A 425 30.26 -46.16 -49.61
N LYS A 426 31.00 -45.64 -50.62
CA LYS A 426 30.60 -45.83 -52.02
C LYS A 426 30.86 -47.26 -52.45
N PRO A 427 29.84 -48.13 -52.61
CA PRO A 427 30.00 -49.45 -53.22
C PRO A 427 30.29 -49.23 -54.71
N LYS A 428 31.22 -50.06 -55.30
CA LYS A 428 31.50 -50.15 -56.73
C LYS A 428 30.15 -50.29 -57.46
N GLN A 429 29.85 -49.34 -58.35
CA GLN A 429 28.67 -49.48 -59.22
C GLN A 429 28.79 -50.70 -60.14
N GLU A 430 28.00 -51.70 -59.90
CA GLU A 430 27.61 -52.71 -60.85
C GLU A 430 26.36 -52.19 -61.60
N LYS A 431 26.44 -52.18 -62.96
CA LYS A 431 25.42 -51.60 -63.86
C LYS A 431 24.17 -52.46 -63.78
N MET A 432 23.10 -51.97 -63.21
CA MET A 432 21.75 -52.58 -63.31
C MET A 432 20.91 -51.91 -64.41
N PRO A 433 20.02 -52.67 -65.11
CA PRO A 433 19.31 -52.17 -66.29
C PRO A 433 18.17 -51.19 -65.95
N LEU A 434 17.91 -50.32 -66.85
CA LEU A 434 17.12 -49.10 -66.87
C LEU A 434 15.61 -49.20 -66.60
N SER A 435 15.08 -50.37 -66.19
CA SER A 435 13.62 -50.57 -66.12
C SER A 435 13.01 -50.46 -64.67
N LYS A 436 13.81 -50.46 -63.62
CA LYS A 436 13.30 -50.32 -62.23
C LYS A 436 13.33 -48.94 -61.62
N ALA A 437 13.98 -47.93 -62.25
CA ALA A 437 14.15 -46.61 -61.70
C ALA A 437 12.91 -45.71 -61.84
N LYS A 438 11.91 -46.05 -62.64
CA LYS A 438 10.68 -45.28 -62.81
C LYS A 438 9.59 -45.54 -61.76
N THR A 439 9.54 -46.73 -61.15
CA THR A 439 8.49 -47.09 -60.21
C THR A 439 8.77 -46.53 -58.79
N GLU A 440 10.04 -46.44 -58.38
CA GLU A 440 10.40 -45.90 -57.06
C GLU A 440 10.29 -44.37 -56.97
N GLN A 441 10.36 -43.61 -58.10
CA GLN A 441 10.16 -42.15 -58.13
C GLN A 441 8.69 -41.76 -58.03
N GLU A 442 7.73 -42.58 -58.47
CA GLU A 442 6.31 -42.29 -58.32
C GLU A 442 5.80 -42.59 -56.92
N GLU A 443 6.31 -43.62 -56.23
CA GLU A 443 5.92 -43.92 -54.82
C GLU A 443 6.44 -42.90 -53.84
N SER A 444 7.62 -42.27 -54.08
CA SER A 444 8.17 -41.22 -53.26
C SER A 444 7.39 -39.90 -53.40
N LYS A 445 6.88 -39.56 -54.59
CA LYS A 445 6.07 -38.37 -54.82
C LYS A 445 4.68 -38.44 -54.19
N THR A 446 4.08 -39.63 -54.16
CA THR A 446 2.73 -39.84 -53.58
C THR A 446 2.74 -39.74 -52.05
N LYS A 447 3.82 -40.17 -51.37
CA LYS A 447 3.95 -40.02 -49.90
C LYS A 447 4.17 -38.57 -49.46
N THR A 448 4.89 -37.74 -50.23
CA THR A 448 5.13 -36.32 -49.93
C THR A 448 3.87 -35.47 -50.05
N VAL A 449 3.00 -35.79 -51.02
CA VAL A 449 1.72 -35.08 -51.21
C VAL A 449 0.70 -35.44 -50.13
N GLN A 450 0.74 -36.63 -49.54
CA GLN A 450 -0.15 -37.02 -48.43
C GLN A 450 0.26 -36.40 -47.07
N GLU A 451 1.55 -36.13 -46.84
CA GLU A 451 2.00 -35.45 -45.62
C GLU A 451 1.69 -33.96 -45.61
N GLU A 452 1.83 -33.24 -46.77
CA GLU A 452 1.45 -31.82 -46.88
C GLU A 452 -0.07 -31.59 -46.72
N SER A 453 -0.91 -32.58 -47.16
CA SER A 453 -2.36 -32.51 -47.00
C SER A 453 -2.81 -32.63 -45.53
N LYS A 454 -2.13 -33.45 -44.72
CA LYS A 454 -2.47 -33.61 -43.28
C LYS A 454 -2.06 -32.42 -42.45
N THR A 455 -0.98 -31.70 -42.82
CA THR A 455 -0.49 -30.53 -42.08
C THR A 455 -1.39 -29.29 -42.31
N LYS A 456 -1.95 -29.10 -43.48
CA LYS A 456 -2.90 -28.00 -43.78
C LYS A 456 -4.25 -28.20 -43.09
N THR A 457 -4.76 -29.41 -42.95
CA THR A 457 -6.05 -29.70 -42.28
C THR A 457 -5.95 -29.46 -40.77
N GLY A 458 -4.78 -29.70 -40.14
CA GLY A 458 -4.54 -29.44 -38.70
C GLY A 458 -4.45 -27.96 -38.34
N GLN A 459 -3.99 -27.10 -39.27
CA GLN A 459 -3.92 -25.66 -39.03
C GLN A 459 -5.30 -24.96 -39.17
N GLU A 460 -6.12 -25.37 -40.13
CA GLU A 460 -7.48 -24.82 -40.28
C GLU A 460 -8.39 -25.15 -39.07
N GLU A 461 -8.23 -26.34 -38.43
CA GLU A 461 -9.02 -26.73 -37.26
C GLU A 461 -8.62 -25.97 -35.98
N SER A 462 -7.37 -25.49 -35.86
CA SER A 462 -6.91 -24.65 -34.72
C SER A 462 -7.38 -23.20 -34.82
N GLU A 463 -7.44 -22.62 -36.02
CA GLU A 463 -7.92 -21.24 -36.23
C GLU A 463 -9.45 -21.16 -36.08
N ALA A 464 -10.20 -22.19 -36.44
CA ALA A 464 -11.66 -22.23 -36.27
C ALA A 464 -12.10 -22.32 -34.79
N LYS A 465 -11.31 -22.95 -33.91
CA LYS A 465 -11.61 -22.99 -32.46
C LYS A 465 -11.32 -21.67 -31.73
N THR A 466 -10.30 -20.95 -32.15
CA THR A 466 -9.97 -19.63 -31.55
C THR A 466 -11.01 -18.57 -31.91
N GLY A 467 -11.54 -18.57 -33.11
CA GLY A 467 -12.60 -17.67 -33.55
C GLY A 467 -13.96 -17.89 -32.85
N GLN A 468 -14.26 -19.13 -32.41
CA GLN A 468 -15.52 -19.42 -31.68
C GLN A 468 -15.47 -18.98 -30.19
N GLU A 469 -14.30 -18.95 -29.55
CA GLU A 469 -14.19 -18.45 -28.16
C GLU A 469 -14.30 -16.93 -28.08
N GLU A 470 -13.73 -16.19 -29.04
CA GLU A 470 -13.88 -14.72 -29.10
C GLU A 470 -15.31 -14.26 -29.36
N SER A 471 -16.07 -15.01 -30.14
CA SER A 471 -17.48 -14.71 -30.43
C SER A 471 -18.38 -14.92 -29.21
N LYS A 472 -18.12 -15.91 -28.35
CA LYS A 472 -18.88 -16.13 -27.09
C LYS A 472 -18.57 -15.10 -26.00
N ALA A 473 -17.35 -14.57 -25.95
CA ALA A 473 -16.98 -13.54 -24.99
C ALA A 473 -17.66 -12.18 -25.27
N LYS A 474 -17.85 -11.82 -26.54
CA LYS A 474 -18.55 -10.57 -26.93
C LYS A 474 -20.07 -10.62 -26.69
N THR A 475 -20.70 -11.76 -26.85
CA THR A 475 -22.16 -11.92 -26.61
C THR A 475 -22.51 -11.82 -25.11
N GLY A 476 -21.64 -12.32 -24.22
CA GLY A 476 -21.83 -12.24 -22.77
C GLY A 476 -21.72 -10.82 -22.19
N GLN A 477 -20.99 -9.92 -22.84
CA GLN A 477 -20.87 -8.52 -22.41
C GLN A 477 -22.04 -7.62 -22.84
N GLU A 478 -22.73 -7.93 -23.95
CA GLU A 478 -23.92 -7.19 -24.37
C GLU A 478 -25.17 -7.54 -23.54
N GLU A 479 -25.35 -8.77 -23.13
CA GLU A 479 -26.48 -9.15 -22.26
C GLU A 479 -26.37 -8.56 -20.84
N SER A 480 -25.18 -8.32 -20.31
CA SER A 480 -25.01 -7.69 -19.00
C SER A 480 -25.31 -6.18 -19.00
N LYS A 481 -25.18 -5.48 -20.14
CA LYS A 481 -25.52 -4.06 -20.29
C LYS A 481 -27.00 -3.80 -20.49
N ALA A 482 -27.72 -4.70 -21.13
CA ALA A 482 -29.17 -4.55 -21.37
C ALA A 482 -30.02 -4.70 -20.09
N ASN A 483 -29.53 -5.42 -19.07
CA ASN A 483 -30.28 -5.70 -17.84
C ASN A 483 -30.16 -4.60 -16.75
N ILE A 484 -29.30 -3.61 -16.94
CA ILE A 484 -29.12 -2.49 -15.98
C ILE A 484 -30.00 -1.28 -16.31
N GLU A 485 -30.46 -1.14 -17.55
CA GLU A 485 -31.25 0.03 -17.99
C GLU A 485 -32.77 -0.06 -17.69
N SER A 486 -33.31 -1.23 -17.32
CA SER A 486 -34.74 -1.44 -17.10
C SER A 486 -35.25 -1.22 -15.67
N LYS A 487 -34.42 -0.75 -14.71
CA LYS A 487 -34.83 -0.54 -13.30
C LYS A 487 -34.63 0.88 -12.77
N ARG A 488 -35.06 1.91 -13.52
CA ARG A 488 -35.23 3.26 -12.95
C ARG A 488 -36.70 3.48 -12.55
N PRO A 489 -37.00 3.78 -11.30
CA PRO A 489 -38.39 4.11 -10.89
C PRO A 489 -38.73 5.52 -11.35
N LYS A 490 -39.92 5.64 -11.96
CA LYS A 490 -40.53 6.91 -12.37
C LYS A 490 -40.81 7.80 -11.15
N ALA A 491 -40.25 9.01 -11.12
CA ALA A 491 -40.56 10.04 -10.13
C ALA A 491 -42.02 10.47 -10.26
N LYS A 492 -42.78 10.36 -9.16
CA LYS A 492 -44.15 10.94 -9.05
C LYS A 492 -44.05 12.43 -8.70
N SER A 493 -44.59 13.28 -9.54
CA SER A 493 -44.78 14.71 -9.30
C SER A 493 -45.77 14.93 -8.16
N VAL A 494 -45.35 15.60 -7.09
CA VAL A 494 -46.26 16.08 -6.04
C VAL A 494 -46.58 17.54 -6.31
N LYS A 495 -47.88 17.82 -6.55
CA LYS A 495 -48.45 19.16 -6.68
C LYS A 495 -48.37 19.90 -5.35
N LYS A 496 -47.79 21.12 -5.36
CA LYS A 496 -47.91 22.09 -4.27
C LYS A 496 -49.34 22.55 -4.12
N GLN A 497 -49.97 22.37 -2.97
CA GLN A 497 -51.09 23.17 -2.52
C GLN A 497 -50.61 24.25 -1.55
N LYS A 498 -50.97 25.50 -1.87
CA LYS A 498 -50.82 26.64 -0.96
C LYS A 498 -51.96 26.60 0.09
N LYS A 499 -51.57 26.71 1.34
CA LYS A 499 -52.27 27.55 2.35
C LYS A 499 -51.26 27.95 3.43
#